data_eeaae58080dce1970e1411a69e6a9621
#
_entry.id   eeaae58080dce1970e1411a69e6a9621
#
_cell.length_a   1.000
_cell.length_b   1.000
_cell.length_c   1.000
_cell.angle_alpha   90.00
_cell.angle_beta   90.00
_cell.angle_gamma   90.00
#
_symmetry.space_group_name_H-M   'P 1'
#
loop_
_entity.id
_entity.type
_entity.pdbx_description
1 polymer ?
#
loop_
_entity_poly.entity_id
_entity_poly.type
_entity_poly.pdbx_seq_one_letter_code
_entity_poly.pdbx_strand_id
1 'polypeptide(L)'
;MRRLCGARIAAVLVQPADAGLAMSETRDHSWIGICLILAVMLQTIPAFSQEVRDQGSNAGEDFFRPPTNLFQLNTQYRTAPGSGPNGTIVNVTTGTIDFRYDHALDLAPMWILALRSDLPVLAKNPFSSDNPDRNYLYGVGDADVQAVLIHDLSQRLAVGFGARLIAPTGGDTFGSGKWQVMPIVGARYALWEISPSSYLEPFLRYDASFAGDPTRKNISNLQIAPTLNIGLPDEWYVSFYPSADIRINFGDPITGQTGRLFLPFDFRVGRKLDDGAALSFELGVPIIKDYPVYNIKTQVRFNQTF
;
A
#
# COMPACT_ATOMS: atom_id res chain seq x y z
N MET A 1 -27.64 12.83 -88.10
CA MET A 1 -26.42 13.58 -88.46
C MET A 1 -25.41 13.48 -87.34
N ARG A 2 -24.32 12.78 -87.60
CA ARG A 2 -22.91 13.11 -87.32
C ARG A 2 -22.62 13.72 -85.95
N ARG A 3 -21.68 13.28 -85.16
CA ARG A 3 -20.39 12.60 -85.36
C ARG A 3 -19.94 11.97 -84.03
N LEU A 4 -19.37 10.79 -84.16
CA LEU A 4 -18.29 10.19 -83.44
C LEU A 4 -17.16 11.16 -83.05
N CYS A 5 -16.60 10.93 -81.86
CA CYS A 5 -15.18 10.88 -81.53
C CYS A 5 -15.07 11.00 -79.96
N GLY A 6 -14.38 10.26 -79.20
CA GLY A 6 -13.26 9.43 -79.40
C GLY A 6 -12.72 9.08 -78.04
N ALA A 7 -12.38 7.90 -77.89
CA ALA A 7 -11.79 7.29 -76.71
C ALA A 7 -10.62 8.07 -76.09
N ARG A 8 -10.51 8.00 -74.77
CA ARG A 8 -9.24 7.68 -74.11
C ARG A 8 -9.54 7.17 -72.69
N ILE A 9 -9.33 5.88 -72.56
CA ILE A 9 -9.21 5.19 -71.29
C ILE A 9 -7.92 5.70 -70.62
N ALA A 10 -8.05 6.41 -69.54
CA ALA A 10 -6.94 6.61 -68.59
C ALA A 10 -7.27 5.78 -67.37
N ALA A 11 -6.61 4.62 -67.31
CA ALA A 11 -6.56 3.81 -66.09
C ALA A 11 -5.79 4.61 -65.02
N VAL A 12 -6.53 5.23 -64.11
CA VAL A 12 -5.95 5.74 -62.88
C VAL A 12 -5.89 4.56 -61.91
N LEU A 13 -4.70 4.02 -61.81
CA LEU A 13 -4.32 3.16 -60.71
C LEU A 13 -4.48 3.94 -59.41
N VAL A 14 -5.59 3.72 -58.72
CA VAL A 14 -5.73 4.12 -57.32
C VAL A 14 -4.97 3.08 -56.51
N GLN A 15 -3.77 3.43 -56.10
CA GLN A 15 -3.07 2.72 -55.04
C GLN A 15 -3.95 2.84 -53.76
N PRO A 16 -4.20 1.72 -53.10
CA PRO A 16 -4.74 1.82 -51.74
C PRO A 16 -3.64 2.43 -50.86
N ALA A 17 -3.97 3.59 -50.26
CA ALA A 17 -3.18 4.12 -49.18
C ALA A 17 -3.32 3.17 -47.97
N ASP A 18 -2.33 2.32 -47.83
CA ASP A 18 -2.07 1.61 -46.56
C ASP A 18 -1.72 2.64 -45.51
N ALA A 19 -2.77 3.23 -44.90
CA ALA A 19 -2.67 3.83 -43.59
C ALA A 19 -2.58 2.70 -42.56
N GLY A 20 -1.49 2.00 -42.58
CA GLY A 20 -1.07 1.18 -41.47
C GLY A 20 -0.79 2.06 -40.26
N LEU A 21 -1.83 2.35 -39.49
CA LEU A 21 -1.70 2.70 -38.11
C LEU A 21 -1.13 1.47 -37.39
N ALA A 22 0.18 1.28 -37.53
CA ALA A 22 0.95 0.48 -36.59
C ALA A 22 0.89 1.26 -35.26
N MET A 23 -0.13 1.01 -34.46
CA MET A 23 -0.03 1.16 -33.02
C MET A 23 1.05 0.18 -32.60
N SER A 24 2.28 0.67 -32.51
CA SER A 24 3.32 -0.02 -31.76
C SER A 24 2.90 0.10 -30.30
N GLU A 25 2.15 -0.87 -29.83
CA GLU A 25 2.12 -1.23 -28.40
C GLU A 25 3.53 -1.66 -28.03
N THR A 26 4.42 -0.73 -27.89
CA THR A 26 5.60 -0.92 -27.05
C THR A 26 5.10 -0.93 -25.62
N ARG A 27 4.49 -2.05 -25.23
CA ARG A 27 4.40 -2.46 -23.84
C ARG A 27 5.83 -2.46 -23.34
N ASP A 28 6.14 -1.38 -22.65
CA ASP A 28 7.45 -1.19 -22.06
C ASP A 28 7.61 -2.20 -20.92
N HIS A 29 8.11 -3.39 -21.25
CA HIS A 29 8.40 -4.47 -20.31
C HIS A 29 9.63 -4.18 -19.45
N SER A 30 10.19 -2.95 -19.56
CA SER A 30 11.35 -2.52 -18.79
C SER A 30 11.12 -2.56 -17.27
N TRP A 31 9.87 -2.39 -16.83
CA TRP A 31 9.50 -2.41 -15.41
C TRP A 31 9.54 -3.83 -14.80
N ILE A 32 9.16 -4.85 -15.56
CA ILE A 32 9.24 -6.26 -15.11
C ILE A 32 10.70 -6.66 -14.97
N GLY A 33 11.56 -6.17 -15.87
CA GLY A 33 13.02 -6.38 -15.80
C GLY A 33 13.64 -5.75 -14.55
N ILE A 34 13.24 -4.55 -14.16
CA ILE A 34 13.77 -3.85 -12.98
C ILE A 34 13.32 -4.54 -11.69
N CYS A 35 12.08 -4.98 -11.59
CA CYS A 35 11.58 -5.74 -10.42
C CYS A 35 12.26 -7.12 -10.31
N LEU A 36 12.52 -7.80 -11.42
CA LEU A 36 13.23 -9.07 -11.45
C LEU A 36 14.72 -8.92 -11.12
N ILE A 37 15.39 -7.87 -11.61
CA ILE A 37 16.80 -7.60 -11.31
C ILE A 37 16.97 -7.23 -9.83
N LEU A 38 16.07 -6.43 -9.25
CA LEU A 38 16.05 -6.16 -7.81
C LEU A 38 15.83 -7.45 -6.99
N ALA A 39 14.94 -8.33 -7.40
CA ALA A 39 14.70 -9.61 -6.73
C ALA A 39 15.87 -10.58 -6.84
N VAL A 40 16.61 -10.60 -7.96
CA VAL A 40 17.79 -11.48 -8.17
C VAL A 40 19.03 -10.93 -7.47
N MET A 41 19.23 -9.62 -7.41
CA MET A 41 20.36 -9.01 -6.70
C MET A 41 20.29 -9.20 -5.18
N LEU A 42 19.11 -9.50 -4.64
CA LEU A 42 18.87 -9.69 -3.21
C LEU A 42 19.24 -11.10 -2.69
N GLN A 43 19.57 -12.04 -3.58
CA GLN A 43 19.82 -13.45 -3.18
C GLN A 43 21.30 -13.81 -2.87
N THR A 44 22.25 -12.89 -3.01
CA THR A 44 23.70 -13.21 -3.00
C THR A 44 24.50 -12.61 -1.86
N ILE A 45 23.90 -12.10 -0.78
CA ILE A 45 24.63 -11.54 0.36
C ILE A 45 24.65 -12.57 1.50
N PRO A 46 25.83 -13.00 2.00
CA PRO A 46 25.91 -13.99 3.07
C PRO A 46 25.36 -13.45 4.40
N ALA A 47 24.62 -14.31 5.11
CA ALA A 47 24.04 -14.06 6.41
C ALA A 47 25.12 -13.74 7.45
N PHE A 48 25.24 -12.51 7.87
CA PHE A 48 25.96 -12.11 9.07
C PHE A 48 24.95 -11.64 10.14
N SER A 49 24.97 -12.29 11.29
CA SER A 49 24.25 -11.97 12.56
C SER A 49 22.72 -12.15 12.57
N GLN A 50 22.24 -13.35 12.44
CA GLN A 50 20.84 -13.72 12.68
C GLN A 50 20.46 -13.74 14.17
N GLU A 51 21.46 -13.86 15.05
CA GLU A 51 21.28 -14.18 16.49
C GLU A 51 20.72 -13.03 17.35
N VAL A 52 20.80 -11.77 16.89
CA VAL A 52 20.30 -10.60 17.64
C VAL A 52 18.86 -10.24 17.24
N ARG A 53 18.37 -10.71 16.11
CA ARG A 53 17.02 -10.39 15.60
C ARG A 53 15.90 -11.16 16.26
N ASP A 54 16.15 -12.40 16.72
CA ASP A 54 15.10 -13.32 17.19
C ASP A 54 14.59 -13.00 18.60
N GLN A 55 15.28 -12.16 19.36
CA GLN A 55 14.86 -11.83 20.72
C GLN A 55 13.84 -10.70 20.72
N GLY A 56 12.60 -10.96 20.37
CA GLY A 56 11.49 -10.05 20.54
C GLY A 56 10.70 -9.69 19.28
N SER A 57 11.00 -10.29 18.14
CA SER A 57 10.20 -10.12 16.93
C SER A 57 8.81 -10.70 17.12
N ASN A 58 7.77 -9.92 16.96
CA ASN A 58 6.38 -10.37 16.93
C ASN A 58 6.03 -10.98 15.55
N ALA A 59 6.89 -11.88 15.05
CA ALA A 59 6.72 -12.52 13.74
C ALA A 59 6.33 -11.52 12.65
N GLY A 60 7.12 -10.43 12.51
CA GLY A 60 6.91 -9.38 11.51
C GLY A 60 5.94 -8.27 11.89
N GLU A 61 5.47 -8.21 13.12
CA GLU A 61 4.61 -7.12 13.61
C GLU A 61 5.40 -5.87 14.06
N ASP A 62 6.69 -6.01 14.37
CA ASP A 62 7.59 -4.93 14.77
C ASP A 62 8.32 -4.36 13.55
N PHE A 63 7.96 -3.17 13.15
CA PHE A 63 8.49 -2.53 11.95
C PHE A 63 10.00 -2.24 12.03
N PHE A 64 10.53 -1.95 13.23
CA PHE A 64 11.93 -1.64 13.46
C PHE A 64 12.77 -2.88 13.83
N ARG A 65 12.13 -4.04 13.89
CA ARG A 65 12.78 -5.35 14.08
C ARG A 65 12.30 -6.33 12.98
N PRO A 66 12.52 -5.97 11.70
CA PRO A 66 12.02 -6.79 10.62
C PRO A 66 12.74 -8.14 10.60
N PRO A 67 12.02 -9.25 10.35
CA PRO A 67 12.66 -10.53 10.08
C PRO A 67 13.42 -10.49 8.75
N THR A 68 14.29 -11.46 8.52
CA THR A 68 15.05 -11.52 7.27
C THR A 68 14.13 -11.62 6.08
N ASN A 69 13.13 -12.51 6.14
CA ASN A 69 12.09 -12.63 5.14
C ASN A 69 10.73 -12.75 5.83
N LEU A 70 9.75 -12.08 5.29
CA LEU A 70 8.38 -12.15 5.75
C LEU A 70 7.45 -12.19 4.54
N PHE A 71 6.58 -13.18 4.50
CA PHE A 71 5.36 -13.13 3.70
C PHE A 71 4.19 -12.76 4.60
N GLN A 72 3.38 -11.79 4.16
CA GLN A 72 2.20 -11.37 4.88
C GLN A 72 0.99 -11.35 3.95
N LEU A 73 -0.10 -11.96 4.42
CA LEU A 73 -1.40 -11.89 3.78
C LEU A 73 -2.34 -11.07 4.67
N ASN A 74 -2.80 -9.94 4.15
CA ASN A 74 -3.79 -9.10 4.81
C ASN A 74 -5.15 -9.24 4.13
N THR A 75 -6.19 -9.48 4.90
CA THR A 75 -7.57 -9.37 4.43
C THR A 75 -8.23 -8.24 5.20
N GLN A 76 -8.64 -7.18 4.50
CA GLN A 76 -9.25 -6.01 5.09
C GLN A 76 -10.66 -5.80 4.54
N TYR A 77 -11.58 -5.46 5.42
CA TYR A 77 -12.90 -4.94 5.09
C TYR A 77 -13.03 -3.53 5.66
N ARG A 78 -13.49 -2.60 4.83
CA ARG A 78 -13.81 -1.24 5.26
C ARG A 78 -15.02 -0.69 4.54
N THR A 79 -15.72 0.22 5.19
CA THR A 79 -16.73 1.07 4.55
C THR A 79 -16.31 2.53 4.67
N ALA A 80 -16.57 3.30 3.63
CA ALA A 80 -16.26 4.73 3.58
C ALA A 80 -17.33 5.50 2.80
N PRO A 81 -17.48 6.81 3.03
CA PRO A 81 -18.32 7.63 2.19
C PRO A 81 -17.84 7.66 0.74
N GLY A 82 -18.77 7.54 -0.20
CA GLY A 82 -18.53 7.66 -1.62
C GLY A 82 -19.65 8.45 -2.30
N SER A 83 -19.43 8.85 -3.54
CA SER A 83 -20.44 9.55 -4.34
C SER A 83 -21.55 8.59 -4.72
N GLY A 84 -22.79 9.03 -4.57
CA GLY A 84 -23.99 8.33 -4.96
C GLY A 84 -24.78 9.07 -6.05
N PRO A 85 -26.00 8.60 -6.38
CA PRO A 85 -26.87 9.24 -7.36
C PRO A 85 -27.14 10.72 -6.98
N ASN A 86 -27.19 11.60 -7.98
CA ASN A 86 -27.55 13.01 -7.81
C ASN A 86 -26.73 13.76 -6.74
N GLY A 87 -25.46 13.38 -6.55
CA GLY A 87 -24.58 14.01 -5.56
C GLY A 87 -24.83 13.60 -4.11
N THR A 88 -25.65 12.58 -3.88
CA THR A 88 -25.83 12.02 -2.52
C THR A 88 -24.57 11.31 -2.04
N ILE A 89 -24.47 11.14 -0.72
CA ILE A 89 -23.38 10.35 -0.11
C ILE A 89 -23.91 8.95 0.18
N VAL A 90 -23.18 7.95 -0.29
CA VAL A 90 -23.46 6.53 -0.04
C VAL A 90 -22.26 5.87 0.66
N ASN A 91 -22.49 4.80 1.38
CA ASN A 91 -21.39 3.98 1.90
C ASN A 91 -20.87 3.06 0.81
N VAL A 92 -19.58 3.18 0.49
CA VAL A 92 -18.87 2.26 -0.39
C VAL A 92 -18.15 1.24 0.47
N THR A 93 -18.39 -0.02 0.20
CA THR A 93 -17.67 -1.14 0.81
C THR A 93 -16.44 -1.47 -0.01
N THR A 94 -15.32 -1.68 0.66
CA THR A 94 -14.09 -2.16 0.04
C THR A 94 -13.57 -3.36 0.82
N GLY A 95 -13.48 -4.52 0.15
CA GLY A 95 -12.67 -5.65 0.57
C GLY A 95 -11.31 -5.56 -0.08
N THR A 96 -10.25 -5.86 0.64
CA THR A 96 -8.88 -5.89 0.11
C THR A 96 -8.21 -7.17 0.56
N ILE A 97 -7.56 -7.86 -0.36
CA ILE A 97 -6.56 -8.88 -0.07
C ILE A 97 -5.24 -8.27 -0.50
N ASP A 98 -4.32 -8.12 0.44
CA ASP A 98 -3.02 -7.50 0.21
C ASP A 98 -1.92 -8.53 0.43
N PHE A 99 -1.12 -8.74 -0.61
CA PHE A 99 0.04 -9.61 -0.61
C PHE A 99 1.26 -8.76 -0.36
N ARG A 100 1.92 -9.01 0.77
CA ARG A 100 3.13 -8.31 1.18
C ARG A 100 4.32 -9.24 1.26
N TYR A 101 5.46 -8.75 0.79
CA TYR A 101 6.75 -9.36 1.01
C TYR A 101 7.71 -8.33 1.60
N ASP A 102 8.28 -8.68 2.75
CA ASP A 102 9.33 -7.88 3.40
C ASP A 102 10.66 -8.64 3.35
N HIS A 103 11.74 -7.90 3.14
CA HIS A 103 13.10 -8.42 3.18
C HIS A 103 14.01 -7.45 3.91
N ALA A 104 14.78 -7.95 4.87
CA ALA A 104 15.71 -7.13 5.63
C ALA A 104 17.15 -7.55 5.36
N LEU A 105 17.97 -6.54 5.08
CA LEU A 105 19.40 -6.66 4.80
C LEU A 105 20.22 -6.02 5.92
N ASP A 106 21.14 -6.77 6.51
CA ASP A 106 22.17 -6.20 7.39
C ASP A 106 23.23 -5.50 6.55
N LEU A 107 23.28 -4.18 6.60
CA LEU A 107 24.27 -3.37 5.86
C LEU A 107 25.58 -3.25 6.62
N ALA A 108 25.50 -3.11 7.94
CA ALA A 108 26.63 -2.97 8.85
C ALA A 108 26.16 -3.30 10.28
N PRO A 109 27.06 -3.44 11.26
CA PRO A 109 26.67 -3.52 12.65
C PRO A 109 25.67 -2.40 13.01
N MET A 110 24.52 -2.78 13.57
CA MET A 110 23.44 -1.87 13.99
C MET A 110 22.69 -1.16 12.84
N TRP A 111 22.95 -1.47 11.57
CA TRP A 111 22.28 -0.88 10.42
C TRP A 111 21.55 -1.94 9.60
N ILE A 112 20.26 -1.75 9.42
CA ILE A 112 19.37 -2.64 8.68
C ILE A 112 18.69 -1.84 7.58
N LEU A 113 18.66 -2.39 6.37
CA LEU A 113 17.80 -1.90 5.29
C LEU A 113 16.57 -2.81 5.20
N ALA A 114 15.42 -2.30 5.58
CA ALA A 114 14.14 -2.98 5.46
C ALA A 114 13.48 -2.62 4.13
N LEU A 115 13.26 -3.62 3.29
CA LEU A 115 12.56 -3.51 2.01
C LEU A 115 11.19 -4.15 2.14
N ARG A 116 10.20 -3.58 1.47
CA ARG A 116 8.80 -4.06 1.45
C ARG A 116 8.21 -3.87 0.07
N SER A 117 7.38 -4.79 -0.34
CA SER A 117 6.51 -4.64 -1.50
C SER A 117 5.09 -5.08 -1.16
N ASP A 118 4.10 -4.31 -1.59
CA ASP A 118 2.67 -4.58 -1.38
C ASP A 118 1.95 -4.64 -2.73
N LEU A 119 1.08 -5.64 -2.89
CA LEU A 119 0.21 -5.80 -4.05
C LEU A 119 -1.23 -6.06 -3.59
N PRO A 120 -2.10 -5.03 -3.61
CA PRO A 120 -3.48 -5.16 -3.18
C PRO A 120 -4.40 -5.63 -4.31
N VAL A 121 -5.29 -6.57 -4.01
CA VAL A 121 -6.43 -6.96 -4.84
C VAL A 121 -7.70 -6.52 -4.12
N LEU A 122 -8.58 -5.82 -4.83
CA LEU A 122 -9.73 -5.16 -4.24
C LEU A 122 -11.04 -5.65 -4.83
N ALA A 123 -12.06 -5.64 -3.95
CA ALA A 123 -13.47 -5.75 -4.31
C ALA A 123 -14.17 -4.48 -3.80
N LYS A 124 -14.80 -3.69 -4.66
CA LYS A 124 -15.50 -2.44 -4.31
C LYS A 124 -16.89 -2.41 -4.92
N ASN A 125 -17.85 -1.77 -4.24
CA ASN A 125 -19.18 -1.51 -4.75
C ASN A 125 -19.47 -0.01 -4.93
N PRO A 126 -18.71 0.72 -5.76
CA PRO A 126 -18.93 2.13 -5.99
C PRO A 126 -20.21 2.36 -6.81
N PHE A 127 -20.82 3.54 -6.66
CA PHE A 127 -21.81 4.03 -7.59
C PHE A 127 -21.12 4.76 -8.75
N SER A 128 -21.53 4.46 -9.98
CA SER A 128 -21.17 5.21 -11.19
C SER A 128 -22.30 5.07 -12.23
N SER A 129 -22.22 5.83 -13.33
CA SER A 129 -23.12 5.66 -14.48
C SER A 129 -23.11 4.23 -15.02
N ASP A 130 -21.94 3.59 -14.99
CA ASP A 130 -21.73 2.22 -15.50
C ASP A 130 -22.00 1.15 -14.44
N ASN A 131 -22.19 1.53 -13.18
CA ASN A 131 -22.51 0.66 -12.06
C ASN A 131 -23.61 1.27 -11.17
N PRO A 132 -24.80 1.54 -11.71
CA PRO A 132 -25.89 2.16 -10.96
C PRO A 132 -26.43 1.29 -9.84
N ASP A 133 -26.37 -0.03 -9.99
CA ASP A 133 -26.82 -1.02 -8.99
C ASP A 133 -25.79 -1.28 -7.89
N ARG A 134 -24.61 -0.68 -7.98
CA ARG A 134 -23.53 -0.85 -7.03
C ARG A 134 -23.09 -2.31 -6.84
N ASN A 135 -23.02 -3.05 -7.93
CA ASN A 135 -22.44 -4.38 -7.94
C ASN A 135 -20.98 -4.33 -7.52
N TYR A 136 -20.49 -5.44 -6.96
CA TYR A 136 -19.06 -5.53 -6.64
C TYR A 136 -18.24 -5.64 -7.92
N LEU A 137 -17.27 -4.77 -8.04
CA LEU A 137 -16.23 -4.76 -9.07
C LEU A 137 -14.94 -5.28 -8.42
N TYR A 138 -14.14 -5.99 -9.20
CA TYR A 138 -12.89 -6.62 -8.75
C TYR A 138 -11.72 -6.10 -9.57
N GLY A 139 -10.58 -5.88 -8.94
CA GLY A 139 -9.38 -5.43 -9.64
C GLY A 139 -8.16 -5.33 -8.74
N VAL A 140 -7.02 -5.05 -9.37
CA VAL A 140 -5.76 -4.78 -8.69
C VAL A 140 -5.73 -3.31 -8.30
N GLY A 141 -5.21 -2.99 -7.12
CA GLY A 141 -4.99 -1.62 -6.67
C GLY A 141 -3.61 -1.09 -7.04
N ASP A 142 -3.24 0.02 -6.42
CA ASP A 142 -1.92 0.61 -6.60
C ASP A 142 -0.89 -0.21 -5.82
N ALA A 143 0.09 -0.75 -6.53
CA ALA A 143 1.21 -1.47 -5.92
C ALA A 143 2.21 -0.48 -5.35
N ASP A 144 2.94 -0.90 -4.31
CA ASP A 144 3.96 -0.07 -3.71
C ASP A 144 5.23 -0.83 -3.33
N VAL A 145 6.30 -0.06 -3.23
CA VAL A 145 7.58 -0.51 -2.71
C VAL A 145 8.08 0.47 -1.66
N GLN A 146 8.69 -0.03 -0.61
CA GLN A 146 9.20 0.76 0.50
C GLN A 146 10.62 0.36 0.83
N ALA A 147 11.45 1.33 1.16
CA ALA A 147 12.79 1.14 1.70
C ALA A 147 12.96 2.01 2.93
N VAL A 148 13.37 1.40 4.05
CA VAL A 148 13.61 2.08 5.32
C VAL A 148 14.95 1.65 5.87
N LEU A 149 15.81 2.62 6.14
CA LEU A 149 17.07 2.44 6.83
C LEU A 149 16.83 2.55 8.33
N ILE A 150 17.16 1.51 9.08
CA ILE A 150 16.98 1.41 10.52
C ILE A 150 18.35 1.38 11.18
N HIS A 151 18.51 2.14 12.24
CA HIS A 151 19.72 2.18 13.06
C HIS A 151 19.41 1.90 14.51
N ASP A 152 20.07 0.88 15.07
CA ASP A 152 20.01 0.56 16.47
C ASP A 152 20.93 1.46 17.26
N LEU A 153 20.37 2.42 17.98
CA LEU A 153 21.12 3.30 18.89
C LEU A 153 21.51 2.57 20.19
N SER A 154 20.71 1.59 20.58
CA SER A 154 20.95 0.70 21.70
C SER A 154 20.09 -0.56 21.58
N GLN A 155 20.21 -1.50 22.51
CA GLN A 155 19.32 -2.67 22.58
C GLN A 155 17.84 -2.29 22.75
N ARG A 156 17.56 -1.10 23.34
CA ARG A 156 16.19 -0.63 23.59
C ARG A 156 15.67 0.33 22.53
N LEU A 157 16.55 1.10 21.91
CA LEU A 157 16.18 2.22 21.04
C LEU A 157 16.70 1.99 19.64
N ALA A 158 15.78 2.01 18.68
CA ALA A 158 16.07 2.09 17.25
C ALA A 158 15.40 3.32 16.65
N VAL A 159 15.99 3.87 15.60
CA VAL A 159 15.43 4.94 14.80
C VAL A 159 15.47 4.52 13.33
N GLY A 160 14.57 5.05 12.52
CA GLY A 160 14.56 4.73 11.11
C GLY A 160 13.97 5.84 10.26
N PHE A 161 14.44 5.91 9.02
CA PHE A 161 13.92 6.81 8.02
C PHE A 161 13.95 6.16 6.65
N GLY A 162 13.06 6.57 5.78
CA GLY A 162 12.96 5.98 4.45
C GLY A 162 11.85 6.58 3.63
N ALA A 163 11.43 5.85 2.62
CA ALA A 163 10.32 6.26 1.79
C ALA A 163 9.59 5.05 1.19
N ARG A 164 8.32 5.28 0.86
CA ARG A 164 7.49 4.39 0.05
C ARG A 164 7.18 5.09 -1.27
N LEU A 165 7.26 4.35 -2.36
CA LEU A 165 6.80 4.77 -3.69
C LEU A 165 5.58 3.95 -4.06
N ILE A 166 4.48 4.63 -4.40
CA ILE A 166 3.23 4.01 -4.82
C ILE A 166 3.04 4.28 -6.30
N ALA A 167 2.89 3.21 -7.08
CA ALA A 167 2.69 3.29 -8.52
C ALA A 167 1.18 3.22 -8.86
N PRO A 168 0.68 4.02 -9.81
CA PRO A 168 -0.73 3.99 -10.22
C PRO A 168 -1.03 2.78 -11.11
N THR A 169 -0.86 1.58 -10.57
CA THR A 169 -1.09 0.30 -11.27
C THR A 169 -2.56 -0.12 -11.25
N GLY A 170 -3.33 0.42 -10.32
CA GLY A 170 -4.77 0.18 -10.23
C GLY A 170 -5.53 0.91 -11.35
N GLY A 171 -6.56 0.23 -11.90
CA GLY A 171 -7.48 0.88 -12.85
C GLY A 171 -8.31 1.97 -12.17
N ASP A 172 -9.12 2.70 -12.96
CA ASP A 172 -9.87 3.89 -12.53
C ASP A 172 -10.70 3.72 -11.28
N THR A 173 -11.25 2.52 -11.06
CA THR A 173 -12.06 2.20 -9.88
C THR A 173 -11.22 1.85 -8.66
N PHE A 174 -10.02 1.29 -8.85
CA PHE A 174 -9.24 0.63 -7.80
C PHE A 174 -8.00 1.40 -7.39
N GLY A 175 -7.42 2.19 -8.31
CA GLY A 175 -6.23 2.99 -8.09
C GLY A 175 -6.51 4.47 -7.86
N SER A 176 -5.50 5.16 -7.38
CA SER A 176 -5.49 6.62 -7.23
C SER A 176 -5.29 7.35 -8.56
N GLY A 177 -4.69 6.68 -9.56
CA GLY A 177 -4.23 7.27 -10.80
C GLY A 177 -3.03 8.22 -10.63
N LYS A 178 -2.40 8.22 -9.45
CA LYS A 178 -1.30 9.12 -9.09
C LYS A 178 -0.07 8.33 -8.63
N TRP A 179 1.09 8.75 -9.11
CA TRP A 179 2.36 8.42 -8.47
C TRP A 179 2.44 9.16 -7.15
N GLN A 180 2.80 8.43 -6.09
CA GLN A 180 2.91 9.01 -4.76
C GLN A 180 4.26 8.66 -4.16
N VAL A 181 4.84 9.59 -3.41
CA VAL A 181 6.00 9.36 -2.55
C VAL A 181 5.59 9.60 -1.11
N MET A 182 6.04 8.70 -0.23
CA MET A 182 5.68 8.75 1.17
C MET A 182 6.95 8.62 2.02
N PRO A 183 7.65 9.75 2.31
CA PRO A 183 8.73 9.75 3.30
C PRO A 183 8.21 9.27 4.66
N ILE A 184 9.09 8.54 5.36
CA ILE A 184 8.81 7.87 6.62
C ILE A 184 9.93 8.21 7.61
N VAL A 185 9.56 8.51 8.83
CA VAL A 185 10.50 8.64 9.96
C VAL A 185 9.84 8.09 11.22
N GLY A 186 10.61 7.42 12.06
CA GLY A 186 10.10 6.89 13.30
C GLY A 186 11.19 6.36 14.22
N ALA A 187 10.74 5.86 15.36
CA ALA A 187 11.60 5.28 16.37
C ALA A 187 10.88 4.11 17.05
N ARG A 188 11.65 3.24 17.66
CA ARG A 188 11.17 2.15 18.51
C ARG A 188 11.86 2.19 19.86
N TYR A 189 11.08 2.05 20.92
CA TYR A 189 11.60 1.93 22.28
C TYR A 189 11.02 0.69 22.96
N ALA A 190 11.90 -0.23 23.38
CA ALA A 190 11.48 -1.45 24.07
C ALA A 190 11.01 -1.14 25.49
N LEU A 191 9.85 -1.65 25.86
CA LEU A 191 9.20 -1.50 27.16
C LEU A 191 9.35 -2.80 27.96
N TRP A 192 10.60 -3.23 28.24
CA TRP A 192 10.90 -4.48 28.94
C TRP A 192 10.34 -4.54 30.35
N GLU A 193 10.03 -3.38 30.93
CA GLU A 193 9.37 -3.26 32.24
C GLU A 193 7.94 -3.85 32.21
N ILE A 194 7.31 -3.87 31.03
CA ILE A 194 5.96 -4.46 30.83
C ILE A 194 6.12 -5.95 30.44
N SER A 195 6.83 -6.21 29.36
CA SER A 195 7.19 -7.56 28.93
C SER A 195 8.32 -7.49 27.89
N PRO A 196 9.07 -8.60 27.63
CA PRO A 196 10.14 -8.64 26.65
C PRO A 196 9.71 -8.25 25.22
N SER A 197 8.45 -8.52 24.87
CA SER A 197 7.87 -8.21 23.54
C SER A 197 7.08 -6.91 23.50
N SER A 198 7.09 -6.11 24.58
CA SER A 198 6.41 -4.80 24.60
C SER A 198 7.31 -3.69 24.06
N TYR A 199 6.70 -2.79 23.26
CA TYR A 199 7.41 -1.65 22.70
C TYR A 199 6.48 -0.49 22.36
N LEU A 200 7.05 0.70 22.33
CA LEU A 200 6.47 1.91 21.76
C LEU A 200 7.15 2.18 20.41
N GLU A 201 6.36 2.40 19.37
CA GLU A 201 6.85 2.58 18.00
C GLU A 201 6.12 3.73 17.30
N PRO A 202 6.43 4.99 17.68
CA PRO A 202 5.86 6.13 16.98
C PRO A 202 6.52 6.31 15.61
N PHE A 203 5.70 6.49 14.58
CA PHE A 203 6.20 6.89 13.27
C PHE A 203 5.26 7.88 12.56
N LEU A 204 5.86 8.65 11.65
CA LEU A 204 5.20 9.62 10.80
C LEU A 204 5.45 9.26 9.34
N ARG A 205 4.42 9.44 8.51
CA ARG A 205 4.52 9.35 7.05
C ARG A 205 3.83 10.55 6.42
N TYR A 206 4.39 11.05 5.33
CA TYR A 206 3.75 12.11 4.55
C TYR A 206 3.54 11.63 3.13
N ASP A 207 2.27 11.36 2.80
CA ASP A 207 1.86 10.86 1.50
C ASP A 207 1.60 12.03 0.55
N ALA A 208 2.38 12.14 -0.53
CA ALA A 208 2.26 13.20 -1.51
C ALA A 208 2.26 12.65 -2.94
N SER A 209 1.24 13.02 -3.72
CA SER A 209 1.23 12.76 -5.15
C SER A 209 2.10 13.78 -5.89
N PHE A 210 2.86 13.31 -6.90
CA PHE A 210 3.76 14.17 -7.68
C PHE A 210 3.59 14.06 -9.20
N ALA A 211 2.94 13.01 -9.69
CA ALA A 211 2.69 12.76 -11.11
C ALA A 211 1.44 11.90 -11.31
N GLY A 212 1.06 11.64 -12.56
CA GLY A 212 -0.06 10.78 -12.94
C GLY A 212 -1.19 11.55 -13.63
N ASP A 213 -2.40 11.00 -13.60
CA ASP A 213 -3.57 11.55 -14.27
C ASP A 213 -3.96 12.92 -13.66
N PRO A 214 -3.95 14.02 -14.46
CA PRO A 214 -4.28 15.36 -13.96
C PRO A 214 -5.75 15.51 -13.54
N THR A 215 -6.64 14.64 -14.00
CA THR A 215 -8.07 14.67 -13.63
C THR A 215 -8.36 14.04 -12.27
N ARG A 216 -7.41 13.28 -11.73
CA ARG A 216 -7.52 12.63 -10.42
C ARG A 216 -7.08 13.58 -9.30
N LYS A 217 -7.66 13.40 -8.13
CA LYS A 217 -7.39 14.21 -6.94
C LYS A 217 -5.92 14.16 -6.52
N ASN A 218 -5.38 15.30 -6.14
CA ASN A 218 -4.06 15.37 -5.54
C ASN A 218 -4.10 14.87 -4.11
N ILE A 219 -3.14 14.03 -3.77
CA ILE A 219 -2.99 13.42 -2.46
C ILE A 219 -1.90 14.19 -1.70
N SER A 220 -2.21 14.57 -0.48
CA SER A 220 -1.29 15.22 0.43
C SER A 220 -1.77 14.98 1.85
N ASN A 221 -1.21 13.97 2.54
CA ASN A 221 -1.69 13.50 3.84
C ASN A 221 -0.53 13.29 4.81
N LEU A 222 -0.59 13.88 5.97
CA LEU A 222 0.22 13.45 7.11
C LEU A 222 -0.48 12.26 7.77
N GLN A 223 0.28 11.18 7.98
CA GLN A 223 -0.18 9.96 8.64
C GLN A 223 0.66 9.73 9.89
N ILE A 224 0.02 9.40 10.99
CA ILE A 224 0.64 9.25 12.30
C ILE A 224 0.25 7.88 12.86
N ALA A 225 1.22 7.15 13.38
CA ALA A 225 1.02 5.92 14.14
C ALA A 225 1.80 6.00 15.46
N PRO A 226 1.17 6.30 16.59
CA PRO A 226 1.79 6.21 17.91
C PRO A 226 1.67 4.78 18.46
N THR A 227 2.17 3.80 17.73
CA THR A 227 1.97 2.38 18.01
C THR A 227 2.50 2.00 19.39
N LEU A 228 1.63 1.46 20.22
CA LEU A 228 1.98 0.81 21.48
C LEU A 228 1.64 -0.66 21.39
N ASN A 229 2.65 -1.53 21.47
CA ASN A 229 2.49 -2.98 21.53
C ASN A 229 2.72 -3.48 22.94
N ILE A 230 1.83 -4.32 23.44
CA ILE A 230 1.91 -4.95 24.75
C ILE A 230 1.91 -6.47 24.53
N GLY A 231 3.05 -7.10 24.85
CA GLY A 231 3.15 -8.54 24.87
C GLY A 231 2.49 -9.13 26.11
N LEU A 232 1.72 -10.18 25.89
CA LEU A 232 0.94 -10.91 26.88
C LEU A 232 1.48 -12.35 27.02
N PRO A 233 1.08 -13.10 28.05
CA PRO A 233 1.39 -14.53 28.16
C PRO A 233 0.95 -15.35 26.94
N ASP A 234 1.54 -16.54 26.76
CA ASP A 234 1.18 -17.50 25.71
C ASP A 234 1.28 -16.95 24.31
N GLU A 235 2.29 -16.09 24.05
CA GLU A 235 2.59 -15.47 22.76
C GLU A 235 1.46 -14.54 22.22
N TRP A 236 0.51 -14.15 23.07
CA TRP A 236 -0.49 -13.14 22.72
C TRP A 236 0.11 -11.72 22.79
N TYR A 237 -0.48 -10.81 22.04
CA TYR A 237 -0.18 -9.38 22.10
C TYR A 237 -1.39 -8.52 21.77
N VAL A 238 -1.37 -7.29 22.26
CA VAL A 238 -2.32 -6.25 21.91
C VAL A 238 -1.53 -5.04 21.43
N SER A 239 -1.95 -4.46 20.31
CA SER A 239 -1.36 -3.24 19.78
C SER A 239 -2.44 -2.15 19.67
N PHE A 240 -2.11 -0.95 20.14
CA PHE A 240 -2.90 0.25 19.91
C PHE A 240 -2.25 1.06 18.78
N TYR A 241 -3.06 1.57 17.87
CA TYR A 241 -2.63 2.30 16.68
C TYR A 241 -1.59 1.54 15.84
N PRO A 242 -1.86 0.27 15.51
CA PRO A 242 -0.91 -0.57 14.76
C PRO A 242 -0.75 -0.15 13.30
N SER A 243 -1.63 0.73 12.83
CA SER A 243 -1.66 1.29 11.49
C SER A 243 -1.55 2.82 11.54
N ALA A 244 -0.94 3.44 10.54
CA ALA A 244 -0.83 4.90 10.46
C ALA A 244 -2.15 5.51 9.95
N ASP A 245 -3.19 5.31 10.73
CA ASP A 245 -4.55 5.70 10.36
C ASP A 245 -4.99 7.05 10.93
N ILE A 246 -4.25 7.64 11.88
CA ILE A 246 -4.45 9.05 12.22
C ILE A 246 -3.96 9.87 11.03
N ARG A 247 -4.87 10.65 10.41
CA ARG A 247 -4.57 11.38 9.17
C ARG A 247 -4.99 12.83 9.22
N ILE A 248 -4.14 13.68 8.63
CA ILE A 248 -4.46 15.09 8.39
C ILE A 248 -4.34 15.34 6.88
N ASN A 249 -5.47 15.66 6.24
CA ASN A 249 -5.52 15.92 4.80
C ASN A 249 -5.12 17.36 4.48
N PHE A 250 -4.14 17.53 3.60
CA PHE A 250 -3.73 18.79 2.99
C PHE A 250 -3.96 18.82 1.47
N GLY A 251 -4.35 17.66 0.90
CA GLY A 251 -4.67 17.49 -0.52
C GLY A 251 -6.10 17.88 -0.87
N ASP A 252 -6.55 17.43 -2.02
CA ASP A 252 -7.90 17.69 -2.49
C ASP A 252 -8.94 17.00 -1.59
N PRO A 253 -10.11 17.64 -1.38
CA PRO A 253 -11.13 17.09 -0.51
C PRO A 253 -11.74 15.80 -1.09
N ILE A 254 -12.09 14.86 -0.21
CA ILE A 254 -12.80 13.62 -0.57
C ILE A 254 -14.30 13.73 -0.27
N THR A 255 -15.07 12.78 -0.77
CA THR A 255 -16.51 12.73 -0.56
C THR A 255 -16.85 12.64 0.93
N GLY A 256 -17.74 13.52 1.40
CA GLY A 256 -18.16 13.58 2.80
C GLY A 256 -17.18 14.28 3.74
N GLN A 257 -16.12 14.89 3.23
CA GLN A 257 -15.17 15.64 4.05
C GLN A 257 -15.76 16.95 4.55
N THR A 258 -15.61 17.22 5.86
CA THR A 258 -16.04 18.46 6.55
C THR A 258 -14.88 19.23 7.16
N GLY A 259 -13.77 18.56 7.44
CA GLY A 259 -12.53 19.11 7.96
C GLY A 259 -11.34 18.30 7.49
N ARG A 260 -10.20 18.37 8.17
CA ARG A 260 -8.95 17.74 7.73
C ARG A 260 -8.55 16.52 8.55
N LEU A 261 -9.09 16.37 9.75
CA LEU A 261 -8.64 15.36 10.71
C LEU A 261 -9.46 14.07 10.59
N PHE A 262 -8.76 12.97 10.56
CA PHE A 262 -9.28 11.64 10.85
C PHE A 262 -8.53 11.07 12.05
N LEU A 263 -9.25 10.78 13.11
CA LEU A 263 -8.74 10.16 14.33
C LEU A 263 -9.58 8.92 14.62
N PRO A 264 -9.10 7.72 14.35
CA PRO A 264 -9.77 6.49 14.77
C PRO A 264 -9.37 6.10 16.20
N PHE A 265 -10.15 5.23 16.81
CA PHE A 265 -9.67 4.26 17.78
C PHE A 265 -9.31 2.99 17.01
N ASP A 266 -8.06 2.59 17.04
CA ASP A 266 -7.53 1.48 16.26
C ASP A 266 -6.73 0.55 17.18
N PHE A 267 -7.13 -0.72 17.24
CA PHE A 267 -6.43 -1.72 18.03
C PHE A 267 -6.37 -3.06 17.32
N ARG A 268 -5.34 -3.83 17.67
CA ARG A 268 -5.08 -5.15 17.15
C ARG A 268 -4.87 -6.13 18.30
N VAL A 269 -5.41 -7.33 18.17
CA VAL A 269 -5.09 -8.49 19.00
C VAL A 269 -4.47 -9.54 18.11
N GLY A 270 -3.37 -10.12 18.53
CA GLY A 270 -2.71 -11.16 17.77
C GLY A 270 -2.02 -12.18 18.64
N ARG A 271 -1.63 -13.28 18.02
CA ARG A 271 -0.87 -14.36 18.63
C ARG A 271 0.23 -14.82 17.70
N LYS A 272 1.43 -14.99 18.22
CA LYS A 272 2.45 -15.76 17.55
C LYS A 272 2.06 -17.24 17.62
N LEU A 273 2.20 -17.90 16.51
CA LEU A 273 2.06 -19.34 16.39
C LEU A 273 3.45 -19.95 16.33
N ASP A 274 3.52 -21.28 16.34
CA ASP A 274 4.80 -21.97 16.18
C ASP A 274 5.39 -21.69 14.77
N ASP A 275 6.70 -21.90 14.62
CA ASP A 275 7.43 -21.82 13.36
C ASP A 275 7.40 -20.46 12.62
N GLY A 276 7.42 -19.36 13.38
CA GLY A 276 7.54 -18.02 12.80
C GLY A 276 6.26 -17.48 12.16
N ALA A 277 5.13 -18.14 12.39
CA ALA A 277 3.82 -17.65 11.98
C ALA A 277 3.19 -16.72 13.03
N ALA A 278 2.35 -15.79 12.60
CA ALA A 278 1.48 -15.01 13.48
C ALA A 278 0.14 -14.75 12.81
N LEU A 279 -0.90 -14.72 13.63
CA LEU A 279 -2.25 -14.35 13.20
C LEU A 279 -2.75 -13.19 14.06
N SER A 280 -3.31 -12.17 13.42
CA SER A 280 -3.87 -11.03 14.14
C SER A 280 -5.17 -10.53 13.54
N PHE A 281 -5.98 -9.92 14.40
CA PHE A 281 -7.21 -9.23 14.06
C PHE A 281 -7.12 -7.77 14.51
N GLU A 282 -7.49 -6.85 13.62
CA GLU A 282 -7.46 -5.41 13.85
C GLU A 282 -8.86 -4.82 13.63
N LEU A 283 -9.25 -3.89 14.50
CA LEU A 283 -10.48 -3.12 14.40
C LEU A 283 -10.18 -1.64 14.52
N GLY A 284 -10.67 -0.85 13.56
CA GLY A 284 -10.60 0.59 13.55
C GLY A 284 -12.00 1.22 13.46
N VAL A 285 -12.32 2.12 14.39
CA VAL A 285 -13.55 2.91 14.38
C VAL A 285 -13.21 4.40 14.55
N PRO A 286 -13.80 5.31 13.76
CA PRO A 286 -13.47 6.72 13.84
C PRO A 286 -14.04 7.36 15.12
N ILE A 287 -13.21 8.16 15.80
CA ILE A 287 -13.60 9.09 16.88
C ILE A 287 -13.87 10.47 16.27
N ILE A 288 -12.94 10.95 15.41
CA ILE A 288 -13.09 12.17 14.61
C ILE A 288 -13.04 11.76 13.14
N LYS A 289 -14.04 12.16 12.36
CA LYS A 289 -14.21 11.79 10.98
C LYS A 289 -14.42 12.99 10.05
N ASP A 290 -13.73 14.07 10.30
CA ASP A 290 -13.82 15.26 9.45
C ASP A 290 -13.21 15.00 8.06
N TYR A 291 -12.16 14.18 8.01
CA TYR A 291 -11.59 13.57 6.80
C TYR A 291 -11.96 12.08 6.78
N PRO A 292 -13.04 11.66 6.11
CA PRO A 292 -13.64 10.35 6.32
C PRO A 292 -12.91 9.22 5.56
N VAL A 293 -11.83 8.72 6.12
CA VAL A 293 -11.03 7.61 5.56
C VAL A 293 -11.83 6.31 5.54
N TYR A 294 -12.55 6.04 6.65
CA TYR A 294 -13.51 4.93 6.75
C TYR A 294 -14.56 5.19 7.84
N ASN A 295 -15.66 4.44 7.78
CA ASN A 295 -16.66 4.39 8.86
C ASN A 295 -16.38 3.24 9.83
N ILE A 296 -15.84 2.15 9.32
CA ILE A 296 -15.33 1.00 10.07
C ILE A 296 -14.26 0.32 9.24
N LYS A 297 -13.26 -0.21 9.89
CA LYS A 297 -12.21 -1.06 9.32
C LYS A 297 -12.05 -2.31 10.17
N THR A 298 -12.06 -3.47 9.54
CA THR A 298 -11.61 -4.73 10.15
C THR A 298 -10.53 -5.34 9.28
N GLN A 299 -9.54 -5.96 9.89
CA GLN A 299 -8.44 -6.60 9.16
C GLN A 299 -8.01 -7.88 9.87
N VAL A 300 -7.82 -8.93 9.10
CA VAL A 300 -7.14 -10.15 9.52
C VAL A 300 -5.80 -10.19 8.82
N ARG A 301 -4.74 -10.48 9.57
CA ARG A 301 -3.39 -10.56 9.06
C ARG A 301 -2.77 -11.89 9.43
N PHE A 302 -2.22 -12.55 8.44
CA PHE A 302 -1.38 -13.72 8.60
C PHE A 302 0.04 -13.40 8.16
N ASN A 303 0.99 -13.65 9.03
CA ASN A 303 2.43 -13.47 8.80
C ASN A 303 3.11 -14.82 8.82
N GLN A 304 4.10 -14.99 7.93
CA GLN A 304 5.01 -16.14 7.93
C GLN A 304 6.44 -15.65 7.69
N THR A 305 7.31 -15.88 8.65
CA THR A 305 8.76 -15.62 8.52
C THR A 305 9.51 -16.87 8.04
N PHE A 306 10.63 -16.70 7.31
CA PHE A 306 11.45 -17.81 6.79
C PHE A 306 12.89 -17.37 6.45
#